data_7c380366cb705967ebcb3ca1be6affb5
#
_entry.id   7c380366cb705967ebcb3ca1be6affb5
#
_cell.length_a   1.000
_cell.length_b   1.000
_cell.length_c   1.000
_cell.angle_alpha   90.00
_cell.angle_beta   90.00
_cell.angle_gamma   90.00
#
_symmetry.space_group_name_H-M   'P 1'
#
loop_
_entity.id
_entity.type
_entity.pdbx_description
1 polymer ?
#
loop_
_entity_poly.entity_id
_entity_poly.type
_entity_poly.pdbx_seq_one_letter_code
_entity_poly.pdbx_strand_id
1 'polypeptide(L)'
;MLIYKIVNQVNGDFYIGKTTKPKEVRLQEHFYNSSYNSQTHLHRAMRKYGCSNFSIEEVESQVMEEKLDEREIFWIENLNPKYNMTSGGEGGKTHHSPNFIKAMKEYHSKKPREEYATCGMKGKKQSENFYAAIKKSNSSPVSIDGVEFESIKDAMKTLKWTEKKVRYRVDSKNYPNCFRLK
;
A
#
# COMPACT_ATOMS: atom_id res chain seq x y z
N MET A 1 3.10 -27.83 4.10
CA MET A 1 2.87 -26.45 4.48
C MET A 1 1.74 -26.41 5.50
N LEU A 2 1.58 -25.35 6.26
CA LEU A 2 0.56 -25.29 7.30
C LEU A 2 -0.09 -23.89 7.42
N ILE A 3 -1.30 -23.87 7.95
CA ILE A 3 -1.98 -22.67 8.44
C ILE A 3 -1.80 -22.64 9.95
N TYR A 4 -1.39 -21.50 10.47
CA TYR A 4 -1.13 -21.29 11.88
C TYR A 4 -1.96 -20.15 12.46
N LYS A 5 -2.11 -20.19 13.76
CA LYS A 5 -2.77 -19.18 14.58
C LYS A 5 -1.79 -18.68 15.62
N ILE A 6 -1.58 -17.36 15.71
CA ILE A 6 -0.83 -16.74 16.80
C ILE A 6 -1.81 -16.09 17.75
N VAL A 7 -1.81 -16.54 18.99
CA VAL A 7 -2.74 -16.11 20.05
C VAL A 7 -2.03 -15.22 21.04
N ASN A 8 -2.65 -14.08 21.35
CA ASN A 8 -2.27 -13.24 22.46
C ASN A 8 -2.92 -13.78 23.75
N GLN A 9 -2.13 -14.30 24.65
CA GLN A 9 -2.58 -14.92 25.91
C GLN A 9 -3.18 -13.91 26.90
N VAL A 10 -2.97 -12.60 26.70
CA VAL A 10 -3.49 -11.55 27.59
C VAL A 10 -4.97 -11.25 27.31
N ASN A 11 -5.38 -11.25 26.05
CA ASN A 11 -6.73 -10.81 25.66
C ASN A 11 -7.47 -11.80 24.74
N GLY A 12 -6.85 -12.93 24.36
CA GLY A 12 -7.42 -13.93 23.48
C GLY A 12 -7.52 -13.54 22.00
N ASP A 13 -7.14 -12.31 21.63
CA ASP A 13 -7.11 -11.91 20.23
C ASP A 13 -6.03 -12.72 19.47
N PHE A 14 -6.25 -12.96 18.18
CA PHE A 14 -5.35 -13.82 17.42
C PHE A 14 -5.19 -13.35 15.96
N TYR A 15 -4.19 -13.95 15.33
CA TYR A 15 -3.84 -13.79 13.91
C TYR A 15 -3.82 -15.17 13.24
N ILE A 16 -4.27 -15.25 12.01
CA ILE A 16 -4.15 -16.42 11.13
C ILE A 16 -3.15 -16.10 10.02
N GLY A 17 -2.29 -17.06 9.72
CA GLY A 17 -1.34 -16.94 8.62
C GLY A 17 -0.92 -18.29 8.08
N LYS A 18 -0.22 -18.28 6.96
CA LYS A 18 0.32 -19.44 6.27
C LYS A 18 1.84 -19.49 6.34
N THR A 19 2.41 -20.68 6.28
CA THR A 19 3.87 -20.84 6.21
C THR A 19 4.28 -22.15 5.54
N THR A 20 5.41 -22.09 4.86
CA THR A 20 6.13 -23.28 4.35
C THR A 20 7.20 -23.75 5.34
N LYS A 21 7.51 -22.94 6.36
CA LYS A 21 8.51 -23.20 7.39
C LYS A 21 7.88 -23.81 8.65
N PRO A 22 8.68 -24.39 9.55
CA PRO A 22 8.20 -24.76 10.88
C PRO A 22 7.56 -23.57 11.60
N LYS A 23 6.47 -23.83 12.32
CA LYS A 23 5.70 -22.75 12.97
C LYS A 23 6.51 -21.96 14.00
N GLU A 24 7.44 -22.61 14.69
CA GLU A 24 8.31 -22.00 15.68
C GLU A 24 9.25 -20.97 15.00
N VAL A 25 9.81 -21.32 13.85
CA VAL A 25 10.64 -20.42 13.05
C VAL A 25 9.81 -19.21 12.60
N ARG A 26 8.58 -19.46 12.17
CA ARG A 26 7.68 -18.40 11.74
C ARG A 26 7.32 -17.45 12.89
N LEU A 27 7.11 -17.96 14.09
CA LEU A 27 6.86 -17.13 15.27
C LEU A 27 8.07 -16.22 15.59
N GLN A 28 9.29 -16.77 15.52
CA GLN A 28 10.50 -15.99 15.71
C GLN A 28 10.66 -14.88 14.66
N GLU A 29 10.31 -15.15 13.40
CA GLU A 29 10.28 -14.13 12.35
C GLU A 29 9.29 -13.00 12.68
N HIS A 30 8.12 -13.31 13.23
CA HIS A 30 7.17 -12.30 13.68
C HIS A 30 7.72 -11.46 14.85
N PHE A 31 8.39 -12.09 15.81
CA PHE A 31 9.03 -11.38 16.91
C PHE A 31 10.13 -10.44 16.41
N TYR A 32 11.00 -10.94 15.53
CA TYR A 32 12.02 -10.12 14.88
C TYR A 32 11.41 -8.93 14.13
N ASN A 33 10.42 -9.17 13.28
CA ASN A 33 9.75 -8.12 12.52
C ASN A 33 9.02 -7.10 13.41
N SER A 34 8.51 -7.53 14.57
CA SER A 34 7.86 -6.63 15.51
C SER A 34 8.84 -5.60 16.09
N SER A 35 10.12 -5.96 16.28
CA SER A 35 11.17 -5.04 16.77
C SER A 35 11.58 -3.99 15.73
N TYR A 36 11.38 -4.23 14.44
CA TYR A 36 11.71 -3.31 13.34
C TYR A 36 10.58 -2.34 12.94
N ASN A 37 9.71 -1.98 13.89
CA ASN A 37 8.66 -0.98 13.70
C ASN A 37 7.60 -1.32 12.61
N SER A 38 7.40 -2.59 12.31
CA SER A 38 6.32 -3.04 11.44
C SER A 38 4.95 -2.55 11.96
N GLN A 39 4.11 -2.03 11.07
CA GLN A 39 2.84 -1.39 11.42
C GLN A 39 1.63 -2.34 11.39
N THR A 40 1.85 -3.66 11.20
CA THR A 40 0.75 -4.63 11.25
C THR A 40 0.12 -4.71 12.64
N HIS A 41 -1.16 -5.05 12.71
CA HIS A 41 -1.87 -5.15 13.99
C HIS A 41 -1.23 -6.18 14.93
N LEU A 42 -0.81 -7.33 14.39
CA LEU A 42 -0.08 -8.35 15.15
C LEU A 42 1.22 -7.79 15.77
N HIS A 43 2.08 -7.15 14.96
CA HIS A 43 3.36 -6.65 15.45
C HIS A 43 3.20 -5.48 16.42
N ARG A 44 2.19 -4.65 16.25
CA ARG A 44 1.83 -3.61 17.23
C ARG A 44 1.36 -4.21 18.54
N ALA A 45 0.56 -5.27 18.48
CA ALA A 45 0.13 -6.00 19.67
C ALA A 45 1.32 -6.68 20.38
N MET A 46 2.26 -7.30 19.66
CA MET A 46 3.48 -7.87 20.20
C MET A 46 4.33 -6.84 20.94
N ARG A 47 4.49 -5.63 20.39
CA ARG A 47 5.17 -4.53 21.08
C ARG A 47 4.43 -4.07 22.35
N LYS A 48 3.10 -4.03 22.30
CA LYS A 48 2.29 -3.56 23.43
C LYS A 48 2.24 -4.55 24.58
N TYR A 49 2.05 -5.83 24.28
CA TYR A 49 1.80 -6.87 25.29
C TYR A 49 3.04 -7.69 25.64
N GLY A 50 4.13 -7.54 24.88
CA GLY A 50 5.36 -8.33 25.02
C GLY A 50 5.27 -9.65 24.22
N CYS A 51 6.35 -10.00 23.52
CA CYS A 51 6.41 -11.21 22.68
C CYS A 51 6.19 -12.51 23.45
N SER A 52 6.60 -12.56 24.74
CA SER A 52 6.42 -13.73 25.61
C SER A 52 4.96 -14.12 25.84
N ASN A 53 4.04 -13.21 25.63
CA ASN A 53 2.60 -13.46 25.79
C ASN A 53 1.93 -13.95 24.50
N PHE A 54 2.70 -14.33 23.49
CA PHE A 54 2.17 -14.84 22.24
C PHE A 54 2.61 -16.28 22.03
N SER A 55 1.64 -17.15 21.74
CA SER A 55 1.87 -18.55 21.38
C SER A 55 1.44 -18.81 19.95
N ILE A 56 2.01 -19.85 19.33
CA ILE A 56 1.65 -20.29 17.99
C ILE A 56 1.03 -21.67 18.04
N GLU A 57 -0.10 -21.84 17.38
CA GLU A 57 -0.85 -23.08 17.25
C GLU A 57 -0.98 -23.45 15.77
N GLU A 58 -1.01 -24.74 15.48
CA GLU A 58 -1.32 -25.25 14.16
C GLU A 58 -2.84 -25.38 14.01
N VAL A 59 -3.36 -24.81 12.92
CA VAL A 59 -4.79 -24.87 12.59
C VAL A 59 -5.04 -25.95 11.56
N GLU A 60 -4.17 -26.05 10.55
CA GLU A 60 -4.25 -27.06 9.51
C GLU A 60 -2.85 -27.40 9.00
N SER A 61 -2.54 -28.71 8.94
CA SER A 61 -1.27 -29.23 8.46
C SER A 61 -1.39 -29.90 7.08
N GLN A 62 -0.25 -30.17 6.47
CA GLN A 62 -0.15 -30.90 5.19
C GLN A 62 -0.92 -30.23 4.04
N VAL A 63 -1.08 -28.92 4.10
CA VAL A 63 -1.73 -28.15 3.03
C VAL A 63 -0.85 -28.14 1.79
N MET A 64 -1.42 -28.49 0.63
CA MET A 64 -0.73 -28.38 -0.66
C MET A 64 -0.44 -26.91 -0.99
N GLU A 65 0.69 -26.65 -1.64
CA GLU A 65 1.13 -25.28 -1.97
C GLU A 65 0.08 -24.49 -2.76
N GLU A 66 -0.51 -25.14 -3.74
CA GLU A 66 -1.54 -24.57 -4.63
C GLU A 66 -2.82 -24.13 -3.88
N LYS A 67 -3.09 -24.77 -2.73
CA LYS A 67 -4.29 -24.49 -1.92
C LYS A 67 -4.01 -23.63 -0.70
N LEU A 68 -2.75 -23.26 -0.49
CA LEU A 68 -2.35 -22.60 0.75
C LEU A 68 -3.03 -21.23 0.93
N ASP A 69 -3.21 -20.48 -0.15
CA ASP A 69 -3.88 -19.18 -0.16
C ASP A 69 -5.38 -19.31 0.08
N GLU A 70 -6.02 -20.27 -0.59
CA GLU A 70 -7.44 -20.58 -0.42
C GLU A 70 -7.75 -21.01 1.02
N ARG A 71 -6.87 -21.84 1.62
CA ARG A 71 -7.05 -22.30 3.01
C ARG A 71 -6.81 -21.19 4.02
N GLU A 72 -5.85 -20.29 3.79
CA GLU A 72 -5.66 -19.12 4.63
C GLU A 72 -6.91 -18.23 4.61
N ILE A 73 -7.44 -17.90 3.43
CA ILE A 73 -8.68 -17.11 3.26
C ILE A 73 -9.84 -17.77 3.99
N PHE A 74 -10.04 -19.08 3.78
CA PHE A 74 -11.09 -19.86 4.44
C PHE A 74 -11.04 -19.73 5.97
N TRP A 75 -9.85 -19.89 6.56
CA TRP A 75 -9.70 -19.80 8.02
C TRP A 75 -9.85 -18.39 8.56
N ILE A 76 -9.41 -17.36 7.82
CA ILE A 76 -9.61 -15.97 8.18
C ILE A 76 -11.11 -15.63 8.18
N GLU A 77 -11.86 -16.06 7.18
CA GLU A 77 -13.30 -15.81 7.09
C GLU A 77 -14.09 -16.52 8.20
N ASN A 78 -13.76 -17.77 8.48
CA ASN A 78 -14.50 -18.57 9.47
C ASN A 78 -14.17 -18.18 10.92
N LEU A 79 -12.91 -17.87 11.23
CA LEU A 79 -12.48 -17.57 12.59
C LEU A 79 -12.45 -16.07 12.92
N ASN A 80 -12.52 -15.22 11.89
CA ASN A 80 -12.61 -13.76 12.01
C ASN A 80 -11.54 -13.15 12.95
N PRO A 81 -10.23 -13.38 12.69
CA PRO A 81 -9.14 -12.95 13.54
C PRO A 81 -9.02 -11.43 13.61
N LYS A 82 -8.75 -10.89 14.80
CA LYS A 82 -8.70 -9.44 15.01
C LYS A 82 -7.40 -8.81 14.52
N TYR A 83 -6.31 -9.56 14.46
CA TYR A 83 -5.03 -9.05 14.04
C TYR A 83 -4.78 -9.15 12.53
N ASN A 84 -5.63 -9.81 11.77
CA ASN A 84 -5.56 -9.80 10.32
C ASN A 84 -6.11 -8.48 9.77
N MET A 85 -5.32 -7.83 8.92
CA MET A 85 -5.71 -6.59 8.24
C MET A 85 -6.34 -6.85 6.87
N THR A 86 -6.06 -8.03 6.30
CA THR A 86 -6.53 -8.46 4.98
C THR A 86 -7.27 -9.79 5.08
N SER A 87 -8.00 -10.17 4.05
CA SER A 87 -8.70 -11.46 3.94
C SER A 87 -7.77 -12.65 3.64
N GLY A 88 -6.45 -12.44 3.53
CA GLY A 88 -5.49 -13.46 3.12
C GLY A 88 -5.27 -13.55 1.61
N GLY A 89 -4.47 -14.53 1.18
CA GLY A 89 -4.09 -14.72 -0.21
C GLY A 89 -2.84 -13.91 -0.62
N GLU A 90 -2.28 -14.17 -1.80
CA GLU A 90 -1.15 -13.40 -2.32
C GLU A 90 -1.59 -12.03 -2.84
N GLY A 91 -0.87 -10.99 -2.36
CA GLY A 91 -1.09 -9.58 -2.57
C GLY A 91 -1.35 -9.12 -3.99
N GLY A 92 -2.63 -9.06 -4.31
CA GLY A 92 -3.09 -8.33 -5.46
C GLY A 92 -3.83 -7.07 -5.01
N LYS A 93 -5.13 -7.07 -4.96
CA LYS A 93 -5.94 -5.99 -4.38
C LYS A 93 -6.12 -6.28 -2.91
N THR A 94 -5.73 -5.37 -2.04
CA THR A 94 -5.86 -5.51 -0.58
C THR A 94 -7.35 -5.63 -0.21
N HIS A 95 -7.82 -6.86 -0.10
CA HIS A 95 -9.12 -7.13 0.51
C HIS A 95 -8.94 -7.09 2.03
N HIS A 96 -9.39 -6.03 2.66
CA HIS A 96 -9.36 -5.92 4.12
C HIS A 96 -10.30 -6.93 4.75
N SER A 97 -9.90 -7.54 5.88
CA SER A 97 -10.75 -8.46 6.62
C SER A 97 -12.05 -7.77 7.07
N PRO A 98 -13.18 -8.51 7.22
CA PRO A 98 -14.44 -7.96 7.68
C PRO A 98 -14.31 -7.16 8.99
N ASN A 99 -13.50 -7.64 9.94
CA ASN A 99 -13.22 -6.95 11.19
C ASN A 99 -12.50 -5.62 11.00
N PHE A 100 -11.50 -5.59 10.11
CA PHE A 100 -10.81 -4.34 9.79
C PHE A 100 -11.77 -3.33 9.16
N ILE A 101 -12.60 -3.77 8.20
CA ILE A 101 -13.61 -2.91 7.56
C ILE A 101 -14.60 -2.38 8.60
N LYS A 102 -15.07 -3.24 9.53
CA LYS A 102 -15.98 -2.84 10.60
C LYS A 102 -15.33 -1.82 11.53
N ALA A 103 -14.12 -2.10 12.00
CA ALA A 103 -13.37 -1.19 12.87
C ALA A 103 -13.09 0.16 12.21
N MET A 104 -12.76 0.17 10.92
CA MET A 104 -12.56 1.40 10.16
C MET A 104 -13.86 2.19 9.99
N LYS A 105 -14.97 1.53 9.69
CA LYS A 105 -16.27 2.18 9.62
C LYS A 105 -16.68 2.82 10.96
N GLU A 106 -16.49 2.11 12.09
CA GLU A 106 -16.75 2.62 13.42
C GLU A 106 -15.83 3.80 13.78
N TYR A 107 -14.55 3.71 13.45
CA TYR A 107 -13.61 4.81 13.65
C TYR A 107 -14.03 6.06 12.87
N HIS A 108 -14.39 5.90 11.60
CA HIS A 108 -14.82 7.01 10.76
C HIS A 108 -16.20 7.57 11.15
N SER A 109 -17.11 6.75 11.69
CA SER A 109 -18.41 7.22 12.14
C SER A 109 -18.35 8.04 13.44
N LYS A 110 -17.34 7.79 14.28
CA LYS A 110 -17.14 8.49 15.56
C LYS A 110 -16.40 9.82 15.42
N LYS A 111 -15.72 10.06 14.28
CA LYS A 111 -14.99 11.31 14.03
C LYS A 111 -15.83 12.26 13.17
N PRO A 112 -16.04 13.52 13.61
CA PRO A 112 -16.69 14.52 12.79
C PRO A 112 -15.92 14.73 11.48
N ARG A 113 -16.64 14.93 10.39
CA ARG A 113 -16.07 15.11 9.04
C ARG A 113 -15.05 16.27 8.96
N GLU A 114 -15.17 17.23 9.86
CA GLU A 114 -14.31 18.41 10.00
C GLU A 114 -12.89 18.05 10.49
N GLU A 115 -12.75 17.01 11.32
CA GLU A 115 -11.44 16.56 11.83
C GLU A 115 -10.58 15.90 10.75
N TYR A 116 -11.20 15.39 9.67
CA TYR A 116 -10.48 14.87 8.50
C TYR A 116 -10.00 15.97 7.55
N ALA A 117 -10.61 17.16 7.62
CA ALA A 117 -10.20 18.28 6.77
C ALA A 117 -8.80 18.81 7.13
N THR A 118 -8.29 18.48 8.32
CA THR A 118 -6.96 18.91 8.80
C THR A 118 -5.84 17.92 8.49
N CYS A 119 -6.16 16.67 8.16
CA CYS A 119 -5.18 15.59 7.98
C CYS A 119 -4.75 15.33 6.52
N GLY A 120 -5.12 16.19 5.61
CA GLY A 120 -4.71 16.18 4.20
C GLY A 120 -4.88 17.55 3.58
N MET A 121 -4.21 17.81 2.48
CA MET A 121 -4.27 19.09 1.75
C MET A 121 -5.66 19.39 1.13
N LYS A 122 -6.68 18.56 1.37
CA LYS A 122 -8.06 18.79 0.95
C LYS A 122 -8.67 19.93 1.77
N GLY A 123 -8.84 21.09 1.16
CA GLY A 123 -9.53 22.24 1.76
C GLY A 123 -8.62 23.44 2.10
N LYS A 124 -7.28 23.29 2.11
CA LYS A 124 -6.39 24.45 2.17
C LYS A 124 -6.20 24.99 0.75
N LYS A 125 -6.69 26.19 0.48
CA LYS A 125 -6.29 26.92 -0.73
C LYS A 125 -4.78 27.12 -0.64
N GLN A 126 -4.04 26.41 -1.48
CA GLN A 126 -2.61 26.59 -1.62
C GLN A 126 -2.37 27.97 -2.24
N SER A 127 -1.27 28.63 -1.84
CA SER A 127 -0.92 29.93 -2.40
C SER A 127 -0.66 29.80 -3.91
N GLU A 128 -0.90 30.89 -4.66
CA GLU A 128 -0.58 30.96 -6.10
C GLU A 128 0.89 30.62 -6.37
N ASN A 129 1.78 31.02 -5.46
CA ASN A 129 3.21 30.68 -5.52
C ASN A 129 3.48 29.18 -5.44
N PHE A 130 2.68 28.42 -4.65
CA PHE A 130 2.80 26.97 -4.57
C PHE A 130 2.37 26.29 -5.89
N TYR A 131 1.26 26.74 -6.48
CA TYR A 131 0.84 26.22 -7.79
C TYR A 131 1.81 26.61 -8.91
N ALA A 132 2.37 27.82 -8.87
CA ALA A 132 3.39 28.27 -9.81
C ALA A 132 4.68 27.42 -9.68
N ALA A 133 5.11 27.11 -8.45
CA ALA A 133 6.28 26.27 -8.20
C ALA A 133 6.06 24.83 -8.71
N ILE A 134 4.89 24.23 -8.47
CA ILE A 134 4.53 22.89 -9.01
C ILE A 134 4.47 22.94 -10.54
N LYS A 135 3.86 23.96 -11.11
CA LYS A 135 3.79 24.14 -12.56
C LYS A 135 5.19 24.23 -13.17
N LYS A 136 6.07 25.00 -12.56
CA LYS A 136 7.47 25.14 -12.97
C LYS A 136 8.26 23.84 -12.82
N SER A 137 8.09 23.11 -11.71
CA SER A 137 8.78 21.83 -11.47
C SER A 137 8.30 20.70 -12.39
N ASN A 138 7.03 20.74 -12.82
CA ASN A 138 6.43 19.75 -13.72
C ASN A 138 6.47 20.19 -15.19
N SER A 139 6.94 21.39 -15.49
CA SER A 139 7.14 21.84 -16.87
C SER A 139 8.44 21.23 -17.40
N SER A 140 8.35 20.56 -18.52
CA SER A 140 9.52 20.13 -19.29
C SER A 140 9.50 20.95 -20.60
N PRO A 141 10.20 22.08 -20.65
CA PRO A 141 10.24 22.88 -21.84
C PRO A 141 10.91 22.10 -22.96
N VAL A 142 10.41 22.26 -24.18
CA VAL A 142 10.86 21.49 -25.35
C VAL A 142 11.03 22.41 -26.54
N SER A 143 12.01 22.10 -27.40
CA SER A 143 12.15 22.68 -28.71
C SER A 143 11.74 21.67 -29.78
N ILE A 144 10.90 22.07 -30.71
CA ILE A 144 10.45 21.23 -31.83
C ILE A 144 10.60 22.03 -33.11
N ASP A 145 11.48 21.57 -33.99
CA ASP A 145 11.80 22.19 -35.28
C ASP A 145 12.12 23.70 -35.17
N GLY A 146 12.83 24.04 -34.09
CA GLY A 146 13.29 25.43 -33.81
C GLY A 146 12.28 26.32 -33.09
N VAL A 147 11.08 25.79 -32.77
CA VAL A 147 10.08 26.50 -31.97
C VAL A 147 10.14 26.02 -30.53
N GLU A 148 10.26 26.92 -29.58
CA GLU A 148 10.30 26.61 -28.14
C GLU A 148 8.90 26.65 -27.54
N PHE A 149 8.62 25.64 -26.69
CA PHE A 149 7.37 25.48 -25.94
C PHE A 149 7.69 25.38 -24.45
N GLU A 150 6.90 26.04 -23.60
CA GLU A 150 7.08 26.00 -22.14
C GLU A 150 6.86 24.61 -21.55
N SER A 151 6.13 23.75 -22.22
CA SER A 151 5.87 22.38 -21.79
C SER A 151 5.42 21.49 -22.95
N ILE A 152 5.51 20.17 -22.73
CA ILE A 152 4.95 19.17 -23.66
C ILE A 152 3.45 19.42 -23.93
N LYS A 153 2.69 19.84 -22.91
CA LYS A 153 1.25 20.16 -23.07
C LYS A 153 1.01 21.37 -23.94
N ASP A 154 1.89 22.34 -23.88
CA ASP A 154 1.82 23.53 -24.72
C ASP A 154 2.11 23.17 -26.19
N ALA A 155 3.17 22.43 -26.44
CA ALA A 155 3.48 21.87 -27.75
C ALA A 155 2.32 21.05 -28.33
N MET A 156 1.68 20.22 -27.51
CA MET A 156 0.50 19.42 -27.93
C MET A 156 -0.65 20.30 -28.42
N LYS A 157 -0.97 21.37 -27.67
CA LYS A 157 -2.06 22.29 -28.01
C LYS A 157 -1.79 23.05 -29.31
N THR A 158 -0.59 23.61 -29.40
CA THR A 158 -0.20 24.45 -30.53
C THR A 158 -0.05 23.63 -31.80
N LEU A 159 0.58 22.47 -31.72
CA LEU A 159 0.83 21.61 -32.87
C LEU A 159 -0.35 20.65 -33.18
N LYS A 160 -1.37 20.60 -32.31
CA LYS A 160 -2.48 19.64 -32.35
C LYS A 160 -2.00 18.17 -32.41
N TRP A 161 -0.91 17.87 -31.70
CA TRP A 161 -0.32 16.55 -31.64
C TRP A 161 -0.70 15.82 -30.34
N THR A 162 -0.65 14.47 -30.40
CA THR A 162 -0.80 13.65 -29.20
C THR A 162 0.46 13.71 -28.34
N GLU A 163 0.33 13.50 -27.02
CA GLU A 163 1.47 13.46 -26.10
C GLU A 163 2.52 12.44 -26.54
N LYS A 164 2.08 11.27 -26.98
CA LYS A 164 2.97 10.19 -27.49
C LYS A 164 3.81 10.68 -28.68
N LYS A 165 3.22 11.45 -29.58
CA LYS A 165 3.93 11.99 -30.75
C LYS A 165 4.95 13.04 -30.35
N VAL A 166 4.61 13.96 -29.42
CA VAL A 166 5.54 14.97 -28.92
C VAL A 166 6.71 14.32 -28.21
N ARG A 167 6.46 13.42 -27.27
CA ARG A 167 7.51 12.69 -26.54
C ARG A 167 8.41 11.91 -27.50
N TYR A 168 7.85 11.18 -28.44
CA TYR A 168 8.62 10.42 -29.43
C TYR A 168 9.57 11.32 -30.23
N ARG A 169 9.11 12.49 -30.66
CA ARG A 169 9.95 13.43 -31.39
C ARG A 169 11.08 14.00 -30.56
N VAL A 170 10.79 14.41 -29.32
CA VAL A 170 11.73 15.07 -28.43
C VAL A 170 12.75 14.09 -27.83
N ASP A 171 12.38 12.83 -27.62
CA ASP A 171 13.24 11.83 -26.99
C ASP A 171 13.97 10.93 -28.03
N SER A 172 13.62 11.02 -29.31
CA SER A 172 14.20 10.20 -30.38
C SER A 172 15.41 10.86 -31.05
N LYS A 173 16.46 10.12 -31.23
CA LYS A 173 17.68 10.54 -31.97
C LYS A 173 17.40 10.81 -33.46
N ASN A 174 16.28 10.35 -34.00
CA ASN A 174 15.90 10.54 -35.40
C ASN A 174 15.44 11.97 -35.73
N TYR A 175 15.23 12.80 -34.70
CA TYR A 175 14.77 14.18 -34.83
C TYR A 175 15.70 15.13 -34.08
N PRO A 176 16.89 15.45 -34.65
CA PRO A 176 17.93 16.23 -33.96
C PRO A 176 17.49 17.67 -33.63
N ASN A 177 16.49 18.18 -34.33
CA ASN A 177 15.92 19.52 -34.09
C ASN A 177 14.80 19.53 -33.05
N CYS A 178 14.50 18.37 -32.41
CA CYS A 178 13.50 18.24 -31.37
C CYS A 178 14.19 17.72 -30.09
N PHE A 179 14.23 18.54 -29.03
CA PHE A 179 14.92 18.19 -27.79
C PHE A 179 14.30 18.88 -26.57
N ARG A 180 14.64 18.37 -25.38
CA ARG A 180 14.25 19.01 -24.12
C ARG A 180 15.21 20.16 -23.83
N LEU A 181 14.65 21.29 -23.50
CA LEU A 181 15.42 22.44 -22.98
C LEU A 181 15.78 22.14 -21.51
N LYS A 182 17.00 22.51 -21.11
CA LYS A 182 17.48 22.31 -19.73
C LYS A 182 16.97 23.42 -18.80
#